data_f46c3ba878132e70b04104b5613ae14d
#
_entry.id   f46c3ba878132e70b04104b5613ae14d
#
_cell.length_a   1.000
_cell.length_b   1.000
_cell.length_c   1.000
_cell.angle_alpha   90.00
_cell.angle_beta   90.00
_cell.angle_gamma   90.00
#
_symmetry.space_group_name_H-M   'P 1'
#
loop_
_entity.id
_entity.type
_entity.pdbx_description
1 polymer ?
#
loop_
_entity_poly.entity_id
_entity_poly.type
_entity_poly.pdbx_seq_one_letter_code
_entity_poly.pdbx_strand_id
1 'polypeptide(L)'
;MANMIQMAKEQITKLVNDAYLAAAAKSELPEGLTLNGSVEIPKDTANGDYAANFAMASAKLMRMPPRKVAETLIANMQLDGSWFASCEVAGPGFMNFRMGDKWYGDVVRLVNAEGDRYGNCDIGKGQKLMVEFVSANPTGPMHMGNARGGVLGDALASVLQRAGYDVWREFYVNDAGNQIEKFASSIEARCLQLVKGEDAVRFPEDGYHGDDIKELARLFCEKYGESWMDKPQAERHEMMAKFGLEHNLPKMKSDLERYGIKYDEWFYESSLHESGYVADSVEKLAERGYTYEKDGALWLKTSEILRENLLKQGKKPEDIDKLDLKDDVLRRANGFYTYFAADIAYHRNKFEKRGFDKVINVWGADHHGHVARLKGAMDALGLDGEHRLDIVLMQLVKLTRGGEVVRMSKRTGKAISLSDLLDEIPVDAARYFFNSRPESPVEFDLELALRQDSENPVYYVQYAHARICTLVAALAAEGHAVPSADEVDFALLSTEAERELVKQLAALPEEIRLAARDYDPSRINKYVTELAARFHRFYNSCRIKGAEPNVLEARLCLADTVRKVIAVSLEIIGVSAPEKM
;
A
#
# COMPACT_ATOMS: atom_id res chain seq x y z
N MET A 1 -5.96 -9.06 -17.71
CA MET A 1 -4.55 -9.16 -18.03
C MET A 1 -4.01 -10.52 -17.65
N ALA A 2 -3.00 -11.00 -18.34
CA ALA A 2 -2.57 -12.39 -18.21
C ALA A 2 -1.69 -12.59 -16.96
N ASN A 3 -2.08 -13.55 -16.12
CA ASN A 3 -1.26 -14.03 -15.00
C ASN A 3 -0.79 -15.44 -15.35
N MET A 4 0.47 -15.58 -15.77
CA MET A 4 1.04 -16.85 -16.24
C MET A 4 1.01 -17.96 -15.17
N ILE A 5 1.10 -17.60 -13.90
CA ILE A 5 0.97 -18.58 -12.78
C ILE A 5 -0.47 -19.08 -12.69
N GLN A 6 -1.45 -18.18 -12.74
CA GLN A 6 -2.85 -18.55 -12.68
C GLN A 6 -3.28 -19.36 -13.92
N MET A 7 -2.85 -18.93 -15.11
CA MET A 7 -3.10 -19.64 -16.36
C MET A 7 -2.49 -21.05 -16.35
N ALA A 8 -1.29 -21.22 -15.77
CA ALA A 8 -0.69 -22.54 -15.60
C ALA A 8 -1.53 -23.45 -14.68
N LYS A 9 -2.05 -22.92 -13.57
CA LYS A 9 -2.95 -23.66 -12.67
C LYS A 9 -4.26 -24.06 -13.36
N GLU A 10 -4.82 -23.16 -14.15
CA GLU A 10 -6.03 -23.45 -14.96
C GLU A 10 -5.75 -24.50 -16.02
N GLN A 11 -4.60 -24.45 -16.69
CA GLN A 11 -4.19 -25.47 -17.65
C GLN A 11 -4.01 -26.85 -16.98
N ILE A 12 -3.39 -26.92 -15.79
CA ILE A 12 -3.31 -28.18 -15.01
C ILE A 12 -4.71 -28.70 -14.71
N THR A 13 -5.61 -27.84 -14.23
CA THR A 13 -6.99 -28.23 -13.91
C THR A 13 -7.70 -28.79 -15.14
N LYS A 14 -7.50 -28.17 -16.29
CA LYS A 14 -8.04 -28.67 -17.58
C LYS A 14 -7.43 -30.02 -17.96
N LEU A 15 -6.09 -30.16 -17.92
CA LEU A 15 -5.38 -31.41 -18.24
C LEU A 15 -5.86 -32.57 -17.38
N VAL A 16 -6.07 -32.34 -16.08
CA VAL A 16 -6.56 -33.34 -15.14
C VAL A 16 -8.01 -33.74 -15.48
N ASN A 17 -8.88 -32.78 -15.78
CA ASN A 17 -10.26 -33.07 -16.18
C ASN A 17 -10.34 -33.80 -17.54
N ASP A 18 -9.55 -33.40 -18.53
CA ASP A 18 -9.48 -34.06 -19.82
C ASP A 18 -8.97 -35.51 -19.68
N ALA A 19 -7.94 -35.73 -18.83
CA ALA A 19 -7.43 -37.06 -18.49
C ALA A 19 -8.48 -37.93 -17.79
N TYR A 20 -9.28 -37.34 -16.87
CA TYR A 20 -10.38 -38.04 -16.22
C TYR A 20 -11.43 -38.46 -17.25
N LEU A 21 -11.85 -37.60 -18.15
CA LEU A 21 -12.83 -37.94 -19.19
C LEU A 21 -12.30 -39.05 -20.10
N ALA A 22 -11.03 -39.02 -20.47
CA ALA A 22 -10.39 -40.07 -21.25
C ALA A 22 -10.34 -41.41 -20.52
N ALA A 23 -10.01 -41.41 -19.23
CA ALA A 23 -9.99 -42.63 -18.39
C ALA A 23 -11.39 -43.18 -18.15
N ALA A 24 -12.39 -42.33 -17.94
CA ALA A 24 -13.79 -42.73 -17.78
C ALA A 24 -14.35 -43.39 -19.06
N ALA A 25 -14.07 -42.80 -20.23
CA ALA A 25 -14.45 -43.40 -21.51
C ALA A 25 -13.86 -44.79 -21.76
N LYS A 26 -12.71 -45.09 -21.14
CA LYS A 26 -12.10 -46.43 -21.15
C LYS A 26 -12.58 -47.32 -20.01
N SER A 27 -13.52 -46.88 -19.19
CA SER A 27 -13.99 -47.57 -17.96
C SER A 27 -12.89 -47.84 -16.92
N GLU A 28 -11.80 -47.05 -16.95
CA GLU A 28 -10.72 -47.14 -15.97
C GLU A 28 -11.05 -46.34 -14.69
N LEU A 29 -11.92 -45.33 -14.80
CA LEU A 29 -12.47 -44.55 -13.70
C LEU A 29 -14.00 -44.48 -13.82
N PRO A 30 -14.74 -44.25 -12.70
CA PRO A 30 -16.19 -44.07 -12.73
C PRO A 30 -16.60 -42.85 -13.55
N GLU A 31 -17.66 -42.95 -14.31
CA GLU A 31 -18.20 -41.85 -15.13
C GLU A 31 -19.05 -40.87 -14.31
N GLY A 32 -19.20 -39.65 -14.81
CA GLY A 32 -20.15 -38.63 -14.32
C GLY A 32 -19.75 -37.93 -13.03
N LEU A 33 -18.49 -38.02 -12.60
CA LEU A 33 -18.00 -37.35 -11.41
C LEU A 33 -17.40 -35.97 -11.76
N THR A 34 -17.58 -35.02 -10.86
CA THR A 34 -16.85 -33.75 -10.87
C THR A 34 -15.64 -33.89 -9.96
N LEU A 35 -14.44 -33.64 -10.50
CA LEU A 35 -13.21 -33.70 -9.72
C LEU A 35 -13.10 -32.48 -8.80
N ASN A 36 -12.82 -32.74 -7.53
CA ASN A 36 -12.45 -31.70 -6.57
C ASN A 36 -10.94 -31.73 -6.39
N GLY A 37 -10.32 -30.56 -6.29
CA GLY A 37 -8.89 -30.44 -6.07
C GLY A 37 -8.40 -29.02 -6.22
N SER A 38 -7.12 -28.84 -5.93
CA SER A 38 -6.41 -27.56 -6.05
C SER A 38 -5.02 -27.79 -6.62
N VAL A 39 -4.46 -26.70 -7.17
CA VAL A 39 -3.09 -26.64 -7.67
C VAL A 39 -2.32 -25.63 -6.85
N GLU A 40 -1.18 -26.05 -6.32
CA GLU A 40 -0.29 -25.20 -5.52
C GLU A 40 1.13 -25.20 -6.08
N ILE A 41 1.93 -24.20 -5.70
CA ILE A 41 3.38 -24.17 -5.95
C ILE A 41 4.04 -24.81 -4.73
N PRO A 42 4.74 -25.96 -4.88
CA PRO A 42 5.40 -26.62 -3.76
C PRO A 42 6.53 -25.75 -3.18
N LYS A 43 6.70 -25.80 -1.86
CA LYS A 43 7.83 -25.09 -1.21
C LYS A 43 9.18 -25.70 -1.57
N ASP A 44 9.21 -27.03 -1.74
CA ASP A 44 10.40 -27.76 -2.17
C ASP A 44 10.34 -28.00 -3.67
N THR A 45 11.28 -27.42 -4.41
CA THR A 45 11.40 -27.53 -5.87
C THR A 45 11.65 -28.97 -6.36
N ALA A 46 12.11 -29.87 -5.50
CA ALA A 46 12.20 -31.29 -5.80
C ALA A 46 10.82 -31.89 -6.17
N ASN A 47 9.74 -31.32 -5.63
CA ASN A 47 8.36 -31.71 -5.92
C ASN A 47 7.77 -31.09 -7.19
N GLY A 48 8.61 -30.55 -8.09
CA GLY A 48 8.16 -29.92 -9.34
C GLY A 48 7.87 -28.42 -9.23
N ASP A 49 7.32 -27.86 -10.30
CA ASP A 49 6.92 -26.45 -10.34
C ASP A 49 5.50 -26.23 -9.82
N TYR A 50 4.64 -27.24 -9.99
CA TYR A 50 3.28 -27.26 -9.44
C TYR A 50 2.94 -28.65 -8.91
N ALA A 51 2.12 -28.70 -7.85
CA ALA A 51 1.55 -29.91 -7.29
C ALA A 51 0.02 -29.83 -7.30
N ALA A 52 -0.63 -30.89 -7.79
CA ALA A 52 -2.08 -30.98 -7.85
C ALA A 52 -2.58 -32.14 -6.97
N ASN A 53 -3.62 -31.91 -6.17
CA ASN A 53 -4.17 -32.88 -5.21
C ASN A 53 -5.50 -33.53 -5.65
N PHE A 54 -5.92 -33.38 -6.91
CA PHE A 54 -7.21 -33.87 -7.42
C PHE A 54 -7.45 -35.33 -7.16
N ALA A 55 -6.43 -36.18 -7.33
CA ALA A 55 -6.55 -37.62 -7.08
C ALA A 55 -6.84 -37.94 -5.61
N MET A 56 -6.21 -37.19 -4.69
CA MET A 56 -6.45 -37.35 -3.25
C MET A 56 -7.85 -36.85 -2.86
N ALA A 57 -8.24 -35.70 -3.33
CA ALA A 57 -9.53 -35.10 -2.99
C ALA A 57 -10.72 -35.89 -3.56
N SER A 58 -10.53 -36.57 -4.71
CA SER A 58 -11.58 -37.31 -5.39
C SER A 58 -11.56 -38.82 -5.10
N ALA A 59 -10.56 -39.37 -4.40
CA ALA A 59 -10.36 -40.79 -4.15
C ALA A 59 -11.59 -41.48 -3.52
N LYS A 60 -12.24 -40.80 -2.55
CA LYS A 60 -13.45 -41.32 -1.88
C LYS A 60 -14.63 -41.42 -2.86
N LEU A 61 -14.80 -40.44 -3.75
CA LEU A 61 -15.84 -40.46 -4.78
C LEU A 61 -15.60 -41.60 -5.79
N MET A 62 -14.34 -41.85 -6.14
CA MET A 62 -13.93 -42.89 -7.08
C MET A 62 -13.85 -44.28 -6.44
N ARG A 63 -13.92 -44.37 -5.13
CA ARG A 63 -13.75 -45.62 -4.35
C ARG A 63 -12.45 -46.34 -4.67
N MET A 64 -11.39 -45.59 -4.92
CA MET A 64 -10.06 -46.11 -5.29
C MET A 64 -8.97 -45.43 -4.45
N PRO A 65 -7.82 -46.12 -4.22
CA PRO A 65 -6.68 -45.47 -3.56
C PRO A 65 -6.20 -44.23 -4.32
N PRO A 66 -5.89 -43.12 -3.64
CA PRO A 66 -5.52 -41.86 -4.31
C PRO A 66 -4.34 -42.02 -5.28
N ARG A 67 -3.32 -42.81 -4.89
CA ARG A 67 -2.17 -43.08 -5.75
C ARG A 67 -2.57 -43.75 -7.06
N LYS A 68 -3.49 -44.74 -6.99
CA LYS A 68 -4.01 -45.44 -8.18
C LYS A 68 -4.79 -44.50 -9.10
N VAL A 69 -5.59 -43.60 -8.50
CA VAL A 69 -6.30 -42.54 -9.25
C VAL A 69 -5.29 -41.63 -9.96
N ALA A 70 -4.24 -41.16 -9.28
CA ALA A 70 -3.20 -40.34 -9.86
C ALA A 70 -2.48 -41.05 -11.03
N GLU A 71 -2.08 -42.31 -10.84
CA GLU A 71 -1.45 -43.13 -11.89
C GLU A 71 -2.35 -43.28 -13.12
N THR A 72 -3.65 -43.52 -12.94
CA THR A 72 -4.62 -43.64 -14.02
C THR A 72 -4.82 -42.29 -14.75
N LEU A 73 -4.92 -41.18 -14.01
CA LEU A 73 -5.05 -39.85 -14.60
C LEU A 73 -3.82 -39.48 -15.45
N ILE A 74 -2.61 -39.73 -14.93
CA ILE A 74 -1.36 -39.44 -15.65
C ILE A 74 -1.21 -40.31 -16.90
N ALA A 75 -1.59 -41.58 -16.84
CA ALA A 75 -1.54 -42.48 -17.99
C ALA A 75 -2.48 -42.04 -19.14
N ASN A 76 -3.53 -41.27 -18.85
CA ASN A 76 -4.48 -40.74 -19.82
C ASN A 76 -4.27 -39.25 -20.12
N MET A 77 -3.23 -38.61 -19.54
CA MET A 77 -2.96 -37.19 -19.70
C MET A 77 -2.18 -36.93 -21.00
N GLN A 78 -2.61 -35.92 -21.75
CA GLN A 78 -1.93 -35.44 -22.96
C GLN A 78 -1.24 -34.13 -22.66
N LEU A 79 0.10 -34.14 -22.57
CA LEU A 79 0.90 -32.94 -22.30
C LEU A 79 1.32 -32.19 -23.55
N ASP A 80 1.21 -32.80 -24.73
CA ASP A 80 1.60 -32.19 -26.00
C ASP A 80 0.86 -30.87 -26.25
N GLY A 81 1.61 -29.83 -26.58
CA GLY A 81 1.08 -28.49 -26.78
C GLY A 81 0.81 -27.70 -25.49
N SER A 82 0.90 -28.34 -24.32
CA SER A 82 0.81 -27.66 -23.02
C SER A 82 2.12 -26.96 -22.64
N TRP A 83 2.11 -26.29 -21.51
CA TRP A 83 3.32 -25.71 -20.90
C TRP A 83 4.12 -26.69 -20.06
N PHE A 84 3.68 -27.95 -19.92
CA PHE A 84 4.29 -28.93 -19.02
C PHE A 84 5.09 -29.97 -19.79
N ALA A 85 6.34 -30.20 -19.34
CA ALA A 85 7.21 -31.24 -19.89
C ALA A 85 6.93 -32.61 -19.30
N SER A 86 6.53 -32.68 -18.02
CA SER A 86 6.23 -33.95 -17.35
C SER A 86 5.23 -33.76 -16.20
N CYS A 87 4.57 -34.88 -15.85
CA CYS A 87 3.75 -35.01 -14.66
C CYS A 87 4.05 -36.36 -14.01
N GLU A 88 4.34 -36.38 -12.70
CA GLU A 88 4.73 -37.55 -11.95
C GLU A 88 3.89 -37.71 -10.68
N VAL A 89 3.64 -38.98 -10.26
CA VAL A 89 2.96 -39.24 -9.00
C VAL A 89 3.94 -39.11 -7.84
N ALA A 90 3.56 -38.32 -6.84
CA ALA A 90 4.33 -38.16 -5.61
C ALA A 90 3.52 -38.51 -4.36
N GLY A 91 4.19 -39.14 -3.38
CA GLY A 91 3.60 -39.48 -2.10
C GLY A 91 2.30 -40.27 -2.21
N PRO A 92 1.24 -39.90 -1.47
CA PRO A 92 -0.03 -40.64 -1.42
C PRO A 92 -0.91 -40.45 -2.65
N GLY A 93 -0.54 -39.59 -3.63
CA GLY A 93 -1.34 -39.32 -4.83
C GLY A 93 -1.33 -37.87 -5.27
N PHE A 94 -0.31 -37.08 -4.91
CA PHE A 94 -0.04 -35.81 -5.56
C PHE A 94 0.40 -36.05 -7.00
N MET A 95 0.03 -35.12 -7.89
CA MET A 95 0.50 -35.06 -9.27
C MET A 95 1.42 -33.85 -9.40
N ASN A 96 2.72 -34.07 -9.56
CA ASN A 96 3.74 -33.04 -9.64
C ASN A 96 4.07 -32.74 -11.09
N PHE A 97 3.90 -31.48 -11.49
CA PHE A 97 4.13 -31.00 -12.84
C PHE A 97 5.45 -30.24 -12.93
N ARG A 98 6.19 -30.44 -14.02
CA ARG A 98 7.39 -29.66 -14.37
C ARG A 98 7.14 -28.84 -15.61
N MET A 99 7.56 -27.56 -15.58
CA MET A 99 7.44 -26.64 -16.71
C MET A 99 8.32 -27.06 -17.88
N GLY A 100 7.77 -26.92 -19.11
CA GLY A 100 8.49 -27.04 -20.35
C GLY A 100 9.03 -25.69 -20.85
N ASP A 101 9.95 -25.73 -21.80
CA ASP A 101 10.66 -24.54 -22.33
C ASP A 101 9.71 -23.48 -22.91
N LYS A 102 8.59 -23.91 -23.48
CA LYS A 102 7.55 -23.03 -24.03
C LYS A 102 7.04 -22.00 -23.03
N TRP A 103 6.81 -22.40 -21.78
CA TRP A 103 6.29 -21.50 -20.75
C TRP A 103 7.27 -20.37 -20.44
N TYR A 104 8.55 -20.68 -20.33
CA TYR A 104 9.59 -19.67 -20.05
C TYR A 104 9.64 -18.61 -21.17
N GLY A 105 9.57 -19.04 -22.42
CA GLY A 105 9.51 -18.13 -23.56
C GLY A 105 8.25 -17.27 -23.56
N ASP A 106 7.10 -17.88 -23.29
CA ASP A 106 5.81 -17.17 -23.30
C ASP A 106 5.75 -16.12 -22.15
N VAL A 107 6.37 -16.37 -20.99
CA VAL A 107 6.52 -15.36 -19.92
C VAL A 107 7.31 -14.15 -20.43
N VAL A 108 8.49 -14.34 -21.04
CA VAL A 108 9.32 -13.23 -21.53
C VAL A 108 8.59 -12.44 -22.61
N ARG A 109 7.91 -13.11 -23.55
CA ARG A 109 7.09 -12.47 -24.58
C ARG A 109 5.96 -11.63 -23.99
N LEU A 110 5.24 -12.20 -23.01
CA LEU A 110 4.14 -11.50 -22.33
C LEU A 110 4.61 -10.22 -21.65
N VAL A 111 5.71 -10.29 -20.88
CA VAL A 111 6.30 -9.11 -20.22
C VAL A 111 6.62 -8.01 -21.23
N ASN A 112 7.23 -8.38 -22.35
CA ASN A 112 7.59 -7.41 -23.38
C ASN A 112 6.37 -6.86 -24.13
N ALA A 113 5.33 -7.66 -24.34
CA ALA A 113 4.09 -7.23 -24.98
C ALA A 113 3.26 -6.28 -24.09
N GLU A 114 3.22 -6.52 -22.78
CA GLU A 114 2.49 -5.66 -21.84
C GLU A 114 3.28 -4.39 -21.46
N GLY A 115 4.62 -4.43 -21.50
CA GLY A 115 5.51 -3.30 -21.20
C GLY A 115 5.24 -2.72 -19.81
N ASP A 116 5.06 -1.39 -19.73
CA ASP A 116 4.82 -0.68 -18.46
C ASP A 116 3.52 -1.11 -17.75
N ARG A 117 2.62 -1.79 -18.44
CA ARG A 117 1.38 -2.34 -17.87
C ARG A 117 1.54 -3.73 -17.28
N TYR A 118 2.73 -4.34 -17.43
CA TYR A 118 2.97 -5.68 -16.90
C TYR A 118 2.73 -5.72 -15.39
N GLY A 119 2.02 -6.74 -14.95
CA GLY A 119 1.61 -6.92 -13.57
C GLY A 119 0.23 -6.34 -13.23
N ASN A 120 -0.36 -5.49 -14.08
CA ASN A 120 -1.71 -5.02 -13.84
C ASN A 120 -2.70 -6.19 -13.76
N CYS A 121 -3.73 -6.05 -12.93
CA CYS A 121 -4.85 -6.99 -12.86
C CYS A 121 -6.17 -6.20 -12.72
N ASP A 122 -7.30 -6.90 -12.73
CA ASP A 122 -8.63 -6.26 -12.74
C ASP A 122 -9.52 -6.76 -11.59
N ILE A 123 -8.94 -6.94 -10.41
CA ILE A 123 -9.73 -7.31 -9.22
C ILE A 123 -10.61 -6.16 -8.73
N GLY A 124 -10.17 -4.92 -8.97
CA GLY A 124 -10.90 -3.71 -8.60
C GLY A 124 -12.09 -3.41 -9.51
N LYS A 125 -12.14 -3.94 -10.74
CA LYS A 125 -13.24 -3.77 -11.70
C LYS A 125 -13.69 -2.32 -11.88
N GLY A 126 -12.75 -1.37 -11.77
CA GLY A 126 -13.04 0.06 -11.88
C GLY A 126 -13.83 0.65 -10.72
N GLN A 127 -13.95 -0.03 -9.57
CA GLN A 127 -14.58 0.54 -8.37
C GLN A 127 -13.85 1.80 -7.94
N LYS A 128 -14.63 2.84 -7.59
CA LYS A 128 -14.10 4.11 -7.07
C LYS A 128 -13.64 3.95 -5.64
N LEU A 129 -12.35 4.11 -5.43
CA LEU A 129 -11.72 3.90 -4.14
C LEU A 129 -10.93 5.15 -3.74
N MET A 130 -11.15 5.63 -2.51
CA MET A 130 -10.35 6.70 -1.93
C MET A 130 -9.31 6.11 -0.96
N VAL A 131 -8.08 6.61 -1.04
CA VAL A 131 -7.05 6.41 -0.01
C VAL A 131 -6.75 7.75 0.63
N GLU A 132 -7.09 7.89 1.91
CA GLU A 132 -6.73 9.05 2.73
C GLU A 132 -5.50 8.74 3.56
N PHE A 133 -4.49 9.60 3.51
CA PHE A 133 -3.25 9.36 4.24
C PHE A 133 -2.50 10.66 4.56
N VAL A 134 -1.64 10.60 5.56
CA VAL A 134 -0.95 11.73 6.22
C VAL A 134 -1.92 12.56 7.05
N SER A 135 -2.77 13.36 6.43
CA SER A 135 -3.81 14.20 7.06
C SER A 135 -3.31 14.90 8.33
N ALA A 136 -2.09 15.48 8.25
CA ALA A 136 -1.43 16.13 9.38
C ALA A 136 -2.04 17.52 9.66
N ASN A 137 -2.11 17.91 10.93
CA ASN A 137 -2.58 19.24 11.32
C ASN A 137 -1.64 20.32 10.73
N PRO A 138 -2.18 21.35 10.07
CA PRO A 138 -1.39 22.41 9.44
C PRO A 138 -0.85 23.47 10.44
N THR A 139 -0.64 23.05 11.68
CA THR A 139 -0.18 23.91 12.79
C THR A 139 1.34 23.94 12.97
N GLY A 140 2.07 23.20 12.13
CA GLY A 140 3.54 23.14 12.16
C GLY A 140 4.11 22.20 11.10
N PRO A 141 5.43 21.95 11.10
CA PRO A 141 6.08 21.06 10.15
C PRO A 141 5.67 19.60 10.37
N MET A 142 5.58 18.83 9.28
CA MET A 142 5.31 17.40 9.33
C MET A 142 6.47 16.65 10.00
N HIS A 143 6.13 15.65 10.81
CA HIS A 143 7.11 14.82 11.53
C HIS A 143 7.26 13.42 10.89
N MET A 144 8.17 12.61 11.42
CA MET A 144 8.51 11.28 10.93
C MET A 144 7.34 10.31 10.77
N GLY A 145 6.34 10.36 11.67
CA GLY A 145 5.13 9.53 11.53
C GLY A 145 4.38 9.84 10.25
N ASN A 146 4.29 11.14 9.88
CA ASN A 146 3.68 11.57 8.64
C ASN A 146 4.46 11.08 7.41
N ALA A 147 5.80 11.08 7.48
CA ALA A 147 6.65 10.57 6.41
C ALA A 147 6.34 9.11 6.08
N ARG A 148 6.23 8.25 7.10
CA ARG A 148 5.89 6.84 6.90
C ARG A 148 4.48 6.66 6.36
N GLY A 149 3.49 7.36 6.96
CA GLY A 149 2.11 7.32 6.50
C GLY A 149 1.95 7.77 5.05
N GLY A 150 2.74 8.75 4.64
CA GLY A 150 2.81 9.22 3.27
C GLY A 150 3.23 8.14 2.28
N VAL A 151 4.33 7.46 2.55
CA VAL A 151 4.83 6.39 1.67
C VAL A 151 3.88 5.20 1.61
N LEU A 152 3.37 4.75 2.79
CA LEU A 152 2.45 3.62 2.83
C LEU A 152 1.16 3.90 2.07
N GLY A 153 0.58 5.10 2.26
CA GLY A 153 -0.64 5.50 1.56
C GLY A 153 -0.44 5.63 0.06
N ASP A 154 0.64 6.26 -0.37
CA ASP A 154 0.95 6.46 -1.78
C ASP A 154 1.27 5.14 -2.50
N ALA A 155 2.10 4.28 -1.89
CA ALA A 155 2.42 2.96 -2.44
C ALA A 155 1.17 2.05 -2.49
N LEU A 156 0.32 2.08 -1.44
CA LEU A 156 -0.95 1.35 -1.43
C LEU A 156 -1.88 1.84 -2.54
N ALA A 157 -2.02 3.16 -2.71
CA ALA A 157 -2.81 3.74 -3.78
C ALA A 157 -2.32 3.28 -5.16
N SER A 158 -1.00 3.26 -5.37
CA SER A 158 -0.39 2.79 -6.63
C SER A 158 -0.62 1.30 -6.88
N VAL A 159 -0.50 0.45 -5.86
CA VAL A 159 -0.83 -0.99 -5.93
C VAL A 159 -2.30 -1.20 -6.30
N LEU A 160 -3.21 -0.47 -5.66
CA LEU A 160 -4.65 -0.58 -5.91
C LEU A 160 -5.01 -0.10 -7.33
N GLN A 161 -4.36 0.95 -7.81
CA GLN A 161 -4.51 1.43 -9.19
C GLN A 161 -4.05 0.36 -10.21
N ARG A 162 -2.90 -0.29 -9.97
CA ARG A 162 -2.43 -1.43 -10.76
C ARG A 162 -3.37 -2.64 -10.68
N ALA A 163 -4.11 -2.76 -9.58
CA ALA A 163 -5.11 -3.80 -9.37
C ALA A 163 -6.48 -3.50 -9.99
N GLY A 164 -6.64 -2.39 -10.74
CA GLY A 164 -7.84 -2.05 -11.50
C GLY A 164 -8.90 -1.26 -10.74
N TYR A 165 -8.56 -0.64 -9.61
CA TYR A 165 -9.42 0.34 -8.96
C TYR A 165 -9.27 1.73 -9.59
N ASP A 166 -10.34 2.53 -9.57
CA ASP A 166 -10.31 3.98 -9.82
C ASP A 166 -9.95 4.69 -8.52
N VAL A 167 -8.65 4.98 -8.34
CA VAL A 167 -8.09 5.39 -7.05
C VAL A 167 -7.97 6.90 -6.96
N TRP A 168 -8.48 7.47 -5.85
CA TRP A 168 -8.40 8.87 -5.47
C TRP A 168 -7.54 9.03 -4.22
N ARG A 169 -6.52 9.88 -4.26
CA ARG A 169 -5.61 10.19 -3.15
C ARG A 169 -6.06 11.47 -2.47
N GLU A 170 -6.30 11.42 -1.17
CA GLU A 170 -6.82 12.56 -0.41
C GLU A 170 -5.97 12.90 0.81
N PHE A 171 -5.79 14.20 1.01
CA PHE A 171 -5.27 14.79 2.24
C PHE A 171 -6.39 15.57 2.93
N TYR A 172 -6.73 15.20 4.16
CA TYR A 172 -7.66 15.94 4.98
C TYR A 172 -6.96 17.07 5.73
N VAL A 173 -7.39 18.29 5.50
CA VAL A 173 -6.85 19.49 6.14
C VAL A 173 -7.74 19.85 7.32
N ASN A 174 -7.24 19.66 8.53
CA ASN A 174 -7.91 20.09 9.76
C ASN A 174 -7.67 21.59 9.97
N ASP A 175 -8.45 22.42 9.29
CA ASP A 175 -8.38 23.88 9.31
C ASP A 175 -9.46 24.53 10.17
N ALA A 176 -10.14 23.74 11.03
CA ALA A 176 -11.21 24.20 11.90
C ALA A 176 -11.06 23.67 13.33
N GLY A 177 -11.88 24.17 14.25
CA GLY A 177 -12.00 23.67 15.61
C GLY A 177 -10.87 24.05 16.57
N ASN A 178 -10.78 23.33 17.69
CA ASN A 178 -9.96 23.72 18.85
C ASN A 178 -8.43 23.75 18.56
N GLN A 179 -7.94 22.97 17.61
CA GLN A 179 -6.50 22.95 17.26
C GLN A 179 -6.13 24.28 16.58
N ILE A 180 -6.97 24.78 15.71
CA ILE A 180 -6.76 26.05 15.01
C ILE A 180 -6.89 27.24 15.98
N GLU A 181 -7.82 27.17 16.93
CA GLU A 181 -7.95 28.18 17.98
C GLU A 181 -6.69 28.24 18.87
N LYS A 182 -6.15 27.09 19.28
CA LYS A 182 -4.86 27.01 20.00
C LYS A 182 -3.68 27.51 19.18
N PHE A 183 -3.69 27.24 17.89
CA PHE A 183 -2.68 27.73 16.96
C PHE A 183 -2.72 29.26 16.86
N ALA A 184 -3.90 29.83 16.67
CA ALA A 184 -4.09 31.27 16.61
C ALA A 184 -3.68 31.95 17.92
N SER A 185 -4.12 31.44 19.08
CA SER A 185 -3.75 31.97 20.39
C SER A 185 -2.26 31.89 20.68
N SER A 186 -1.58 30.85 20.14
CA SER A 186 -0.11 30.73 20.25
C SER A 186 0.61 31.81 19.43
N ILE A 187 0.14 32.07 18.21
CA ILE A 187 0.67 33.16 17.38
C ILE A 187 0.42 34.51 18.06
N GLU A 188 -0.81 34.75 18.58
CA GLU A 188 -1.16 35.97 19.28
C GLU A 188 -0.23 36.24 20.46
N ALA A 189 -0.04 35.23 21.32
CA ALA A 189 0.84 35.35 22.49
C ALA A 189 2.27 35.74 22.09
N ARG A 190 2.82 35.14 21.01
CA ARG A 190 4.15 35.49 20.50
C ARG A 190 4.19 36.88 19.88
N CYS A 191 3.17 37.32 19.15
CA CYS A 191 3.06 38.68 18.65
C CYS A 191 3.05 39.72 19.79
N LEU A 192 2.25 39.46 20.84
CA LEU A 192 2.21 40.36 22.00
C LEU A 192 3.55 40.40 22.74
N GLN A 193 4.25 39.28 22.89
CA GLN A 193 5.61 39.23 23.47
C GLN A 193 6.61 40.02 22.62
N LEU A 194 6.54 39.96 21.30
CA LEU A 194 7.41 40.75 20.40
C LEU A 194 7.19 42.24 20.53
N VAL A 195 5.93 42.68 20.65
CA VAL A 195 5.58 44.14 20.66
C VAL A 195 5.71 44.74 22.06
N LYS A 196 5.32 43.98 23.11
CA LYS A 196 5.21 44.50 24.50
C LYS A 196 6.28 44.00 25.46
N GLY A 197 7.14 43.05 25.02
CA GLY A 197 8.15 42.40 25.81
C GLY A 197 7.74 40.97 26.27
N GLU A 198 8.74 40.14 26.56
CA GLU A 198 8.52 38.71 26.85
C GLU A 198 7.60 38.45 28.05
N ASP A 199 7.65 39.32 29.07
CA ASP A 199 6.85 39.18 30.29
C ASP A 199 5.44 39.78 30.17
N ALA A 200 5.11 40.40 29.05
CA ALA A 200 3.83 41.12 28.86
C ALA A 200 2.63 40.19 28.81
N VAL A 201 2.82 38.93 28.38
CA VAL A 201 1.77 37.92 28.23
C VAL A 201 2.28 36.57 28.62
N ARG A 202 1.57 35.86 29.52
CA ARG A 202 1.83 34.45 29.81
C ARG A 202 1.45 33.60 28.57
N PHE A 203 2.40 32.85 28.06
CA PHE A 203 2.16 31.95 26.94
C PHE A 203 1.20 30.81 27.36
N PRO A 204 0.20 30.42 26.53
CA PRO A 204 -0.73 29.34 26.84
C PRO A 204 -0.01 28.02 27.14
N GLU A 205 -0.32 27.35 28.25
CA GLU A 205 0.35 26.10 28.65
C GLU A 205 0.14 24.97 27.64
N ASP A 206 -1.03 24.93 27.01
CA ASP A 206 -1.42 23.96 25.97
C ASP A 206 -1.24 24.50 24.54
N GLY A 207 -0.48 25.59 24.39
CA GLY A 207 -0.16 26.19 23.10
C GLY A 207 1.02 25.53 22.37
N TYR A 208 1.24 25.94 21.13
CA TYR A 208 2.35 25.49 20.29
C TYR A 208 3.61 26.29 20.58
N HIS A 209 4.61 25.64 21.19
CA HIS A 209 5.82 26.31 21.71
C HIS A 209 6.98 26.40 20.69
N GLY A 210 6.83 25.86 19.49
CA GLY A 210 7.90 25.77 18.49
C GLY A 210 8.44 27.13 18.01
N ASP A 211 9.65 27.14 17.46
CA ASP A 211 10.23 28.36 16.88
C ASP A 211 9.55 28.75 15.55
N ASP A 212 8.87 27.80 14.90
CA ASP A 212 7.96 28.04 13.78
C ASP A 212 6.84 29.02 14.16
N ILE A 213 6.29 28.93 15.37
CA ILE A 213 5.29 29.89 15.88
C ILE A 213 5.91 31.27 16.12
N LYS A 214 7.17 31.33 16.61
CA LYS A 214 7.89 32.62 16.76
C LYS A 214 8.12 33.29 15.42
N GLU A 215 8.49 32.49 14.41
CA GLU A 215 8.70 32.98 13.05
C GLU A 215 7.39 33.46 12.41
N LEU A 216 6.31 32.69 12.56
CA LEU A 216 4.98 33.14 12.11
C LEU A 216 4.54 34.44 12.77
N ALA A 217 4.76 34.58 14.08
CA ALA A 217 4.46 35.83 14.80
C ALA A 217 5.29 37.01 14.29
N ARG A 218 6.59 36.79 14.04
CA ARG A 218 7.47 37.82 13.46
C ARG A 218 6.97 38.28 12.10
N LEU A 219 6.69 37.33 11.20
CA LEU A 219 6.17 37.61 9.85
C LEU A 219 4.78 38.26 9.88
N PHE A 220 3.93 37.87 10.81
CA PHE A 220 2.61 38.48 11.00
C PHE A 220 2.73 39.93 11.41
N CYS A 221 3.56 40.22 12.43
CA CYS A 221 3.82 41.58 12.89
C CYS A 221 4.47 42.47 11.81
N GLU A 222 5.37 41.91 10.99
CA GLU A 222 5.94 42.64 9.84
C GLU A 222 4.88 43.00 8.79
N LYS A 223 3.94 42.09 8.52
CA LYS A 223 2.87 42.30 7.52
C LYS A 223 1.80 43.30 7.98
N TYR A 224 1.35 43.17 9.23
CA TYR A 224 0.18 43.86 9.75
C TYR A 224 0.50 45.00 10.74
N GLY A 225 1.77 45.16 11.16
CA GLY A 225 2.17 46.13 12.20
C GLY A 225 1.44 45.85 13.51
N GLU A 226 0.95 46.91 14.16
CA GLU A 226 0.20 46.83 15.42
C GLU A 226 -1.31 46.96 15.25
N SER A 227 -1.81 47.19 14.03
CA SER A 227 -3.22 47.48 13.74
C SER A 227 -4.20 46.36 14.11
N TRP A 228 -3.71 45.16 14.28
CA TRP A 228 -4.51 44.01 14.70
C TRP A 228 -4.89 44.05 16.18
N MET A 229 -4.13 44.75 17.03
CA MET A 229 -4.33 44.75 18.49
C MET A 229 -5.65 45.43 18.92
N ASP A 230 -6.17 46.34 18.11
CA ASP A 230 -7.42 47.06 18.37
C ASP A 230 -8.68 46.24 18.01
N LYS A 231 -8.49 45.08 17.36
CA LYS A 231 -9.59 44.22 16.93
C LYS A 231 -10.10 43.32 18.06
N PRO A 232 -11.37 42.92 18.02
CA PRO A 232 -11.90 41.85 18.91
C PRO A 232 -11.07 40.59 18.83
N GLN A 233 -10.95 39.84 19.94
CA GLN A 233 -10.14 38.61 20.03
C GLN A 233 -10.49 37.58 18.93
N ALA A 234 -11.79 37.36 18.68
CA ALA A 234 -12.23 36.42 17.64
C ALA A 234 -11.68 36.83 16.25
N GLU A 235 -11.71 38.11 15.90
CA GLU A 235 -11.19 38.60 14.63
C GLU A 235 -9.65 38.50 14.56
N ARG A 236 -8.97 38.74 15.68
CA ARG A 236 -7.50 38.54 15.76
C ARG A 236 -7.12 37.09 15.54
N HIS A 237 -7.82 36.16 16.20
CA HIS A 237 -7.59 34.72 16.06
C HIS A 237 -7.88 34.22 14.65
N GLU A 238 -8.96 34.68 14.02
CA GLU A 238 -9.26 34.38 12.62
C GLU A 238 -8.15 34.86 11.67
N MET A 239 -7.68 36.10 11.84
CA MET A 239 -6.57 36.66 11.04
C MET A 239 -5.28 35.82 11.22
N MET A 240 -4.94 35.44 12.45
CA MET A 240 -3.72 34.73 12.76
C MET A 240 -3.80 33.25 12.29
N ALA A 241 -4.92 32.61 12.48
CA ALA A 241 -5.18 31.27 11.94
C ALA A 241 -5.02 31.26 10.42
N LYS A 242 -5.72 32.15 9.73
CA LYS A 242 -5.64 32.27 8.27
C LYS A 242 -4.21 32.53 7.80
N PHE A 243 -3.52 33.49 8.42
CA PHE A 243 -2.13 33.79 8.09
C PHE A 243 -1.20 32.61 8.30
N GLY A 244 -1.33 31.88 9.43
CA GLY A 244 -0.53 30.69 9.71
C GLY A 244 -0.78 29.56 8.73
N LEU A 245 -2.04 29.32 8.37
CA LEU A 245 -2.42 28.32 7.38
C LEU A 245 -1.89 28.67 5.98
N GLU A 246 -1.99 29.94 5.56
CA GLU A 246 -1.43 30.44 4.29
C GLU A 246 0.10 30.23 4.18
N HIS A 247 0.81 30.15 5.30
CA HIS A 247 2.25 29.85 5.36
C HIS A 247 2.57 28.37 5.44
N ASN A 248 1.84 27.62 6.27
CA ASN A 248 2.15 26.21 6.53
C ASN A 248 1.71 25.29 5.41
N LEU A 249 0.50 25.48 4.84
CA LEU A 249 -0.03 24.58 3.81
C LEU A 249 0.83 24.52 2.54
N PRO A 250 1.32 25.64 1.96
CA PRO A 250 2.21 25.57 0.82
C PRO A 250 3.52 24.84 1.12
N LYS A 251 4.04 24.99 2.34
CA LYS A 251 5.27 24.29 2.78
C LYS A 251 5.03 22.79 2.92
N MET A 252 3.91 22.39 3.52
CA MET A 252 3.53 20.97 3.62
C MET A 252 3.34 20.35 2.23
N LYS A 253 2.70 21.05 1.29
CA LYS A 253 2.55 20.63 -0.09
C LYS A 253 3.91 20.42 -0.76
N SER A 254 4.80 21.41 -0.64
CA SER A 254 6.15 21.35 -1.20
C SER A 254 6.98 20.19 -0.61
N ASP A 255 6.90 19.94 0.70
CA ASP A 255 7.61 18.83 1.35
C ASP A 255 7.09 17.48 0.85
N LEU A 256 5.78 17.33 0.66
CA LEU A 256 5.16 16.10 0.12
C LEU A 256 5.47 15.91 -1.36
N GLU A 257 5.45 16.96 -2.17
CA GLU A 257 5.88 16.91 -3.57
C GLU A 257 7.36 16.52 -3.70
N ARG A 258 8.23 17.09 -2.86
CA ARG A 258 9.65 16.71 -2.77
C ARG A 258 9.81 15.24 -2.39
N TYR A 259 8.91 14.71 -1.55
CA TYR A 259 8.85 13.31 -1.16
C TYR A 259 8.26 12.39 -2.23
N GLY A 260 7.84 12.95 -3.37
CA GLY A 260 7.26 12.23 -4.50
C GLY A 260 5.79 11.86 -4.29
N ILE A 261 5.08 12.51 -3.36
CA ILE A 261 3.68 12.25 -3.05
C ILE A 261 2.80 13.34 -3.66
N LYS A 262 1.75 12.93 -4.39
CA LYS A 262 0.75 13.81 -4.98
C LYS A 262 -0.65 13.39 -4.55
N TYR A 263 -1.50 14.40 -4.33
CA TYR A 263 -2.89 14.22 -3.96
C TYR A 263 -3.80 14.70 -5.08
N ASP A 264 -4.94 14.04 -5.25
CA ASP A 264 -6.01 14.47 -6.14
C ASP A 264 -6.84 15.56 -5.47
N GLU A 265 -6.98 15.54 -4.12
CA GLU A 265 -7.74 16.50 -3.34
C GLU A 265 -7.05 16.84 -2.01
N TRP A 266 -7.07 18.10 -1.65
CA TRP A 266 -6.83 18.65 -0.32
C TRP A 266 -8.17 19.09 0.24
N PHE A 267 -8.81 18.20 1.02
CA PHE A 267 -10.15 18.43 1.54
C PHE A 267 -10.12 19.22 2.85
N TYR A 268 -10.81 20.36 2.90
CA TYR A 268 -10.82 21.26 4.05
C TYR A 268 -12.00 20.97 4.97
N GLU A 269 -11.76 20.76 6.28
CA GLU A 269 -12.78 20.52 7.30
C GLU A 269 -13.76 21.68 7.40
N SER A 270 -13.27 22.93 7.29
CA SER A 270 -14.10 24.15 7.32
C SER A 270 -15.29 24.09 6.36
N SER A 271 -15.11 23.49 5.18
CA SER A 271 -16.16 23.33 4.18
C SER A 271 -17.38 22.53 4.67
N LEU A 272 -17.19 21.57 5.58
CA LEU A 272 -18.27 20.80 6.18
C LEU A 272 -19.08 21.63 7.20
N HIS A 273 -18.40 22.51 7.93
CA HIS A 273 -19.02 23.40 8.89
C HIS A 273 -19.77 24.53 8.17
N GLU A 274 -19.15 25.19 7.21
CA GLU A 274 -19.72 26.30 6.43
C GLU A 274 -20.95 25.88 5.62
N SER A 275 -20.93 24.67 5.06
CA SER A 275 -22.08 24.12 4.32
C SER A 275 -23.20 23.57 5.21
N GLY A 276 -23.02 23.55 6.54
CA GLY A 276 -23.96 22.91 7.47
C GLY A 276 -23.99 21.38 7.41
N TYR A 277 -23.04 20.75 6.70
CA TYR A 277 -23.06 19.29 6.48
C TYR A 277 -22.82 18.50 7.75
N VAL A 278 -22.08 19.06 8.74
CA VAL A 278 -21.93 18.45 10.07
C VAL A 278 -23.29 18.40 10.79
N ALA A 279 -24.03 19.50 10.80
CA ALA A 279 -25.34 19.56 11.42
C ALA A 279 -26.33 18.58 10.78
N ASP A 280 -26.41 18.57 9.45
CA ASP A 280 -27.25 17.64 8.67
C ASP A 280 -26.89 16.16 8.93
N SER A 281 -25.62 15.85 9.12
CA SER A 281 -25.18 14.47 9.43
C SER A 281 -25.62 14.03 10.82
N VAL A 282 -25.57 14.92 11.81
CA VAL A 282 -26.04 14.66 13.16
C VAL A 282 -27.59 14.54 13.21
N GLU A 283 -28.29 15.39 12.45
CA GLU A 283 -29.74 15.32 12.33
C GLU A 283 -30.22 13.99 11.72
N LYS A 284 -29.54 13.50 10.68
CA LYS A 284 -29.81 12.18 10.09
C LYS A 284 -29.64 11.02 11.09
N LEU A 285 -28.63 11.09 11.96
CA LEU A 285 -28.46 10.10 13.03
C LEU A 285 -29.62 10.18 14.04
N ALA A 286 -30.11 11.39 14.33
CA ALA A 286 -31.27 11.61 15.22
C ALA A 286 -32.57 11.09 14.61
N GLU A 287 -32.84 11.39 13.33
CA GLU A 287 -34.00 10.88 12.58
C GLU A 287 -34.06 9.34 12.56
N ARG A 288 -32.88 8.69 12.52
CA ARG A 288 -32.75 7.23 12.56
C ARG A 288 -32.83 6.63 13.98
N GLY A 289 -32.95 7.48 15.01
CA GLY A 289 -33.13 7.06 16.41
C GLY A 289 -31.83 6.69 17.14
N TYR A 290 -30.67 6.99 16.56
CA TYR A 290 -29.34 6.64 17.14
C TYR A 290 -28.77 7.73 18.06
N THR A 291 -29.57 8.76 18.43
CA THR A 291 -29.10 9.80 19.34
C THR A 291 -30.03 9.95 20.54
N TYR A 292 -29.55 10.59 21.61
CA TYR A 292 -30.35 11.01 22.77
C TYR A 292 -29.72 12.25 23.42
N GLU A 293 -30.50 13.02 24.14
CA GLU A 293 -30.04 14.17 24.92
C GLU A 293 -29.74 13.80 26.36
N LYS A 294 -28.62 14.26 26.89
CA LYS A 294 -28.21 14.11 28.29
C LYS A 294 -27.36 15.29 28.72
N ASP A 295 -27.67 15.89 29.85
CA ASP A 295 -26.94 17.04 30.44
C ASP A 295 -26.74 18.21 29.46
N GLY A 296 -27.76 18.47 28.62
CA GLY A 296 -27.75 19.51 27.59
C GLY A 296 -26.86 19.21 26.37
N ALA A 297 -26.23 18.05 26.31
CA ALA A 297 -25.42 17.57 25.18
C ALA A 297 -26.19 16.50 24.37
N LEU A 298 -25.92 16.42 23.07
CA LEU A 298 -26.47 15.38 22.20
C LEU A 298 -25.44 14.25 22.07
N TRP A 299 -25.86 13.04 22.35
CA TRP A 299 -25.02 11.82 22.37
C TRP A 299 -25.42 10.86 21.27
N LEU A 300 -24.44 10.15 20.71
CA LEU A 300 -24.64 9.00 19.85
C LEU A 300 -24.69 7.73 20.71
N LYS A 301 -25.63 6.86 20.43
CA LYS A 301 -25.77 5.54 21.05
C LYS A 301 -24.73 4.55 20.54
N THR A 302 -23.45 4.92 20.61
CA THR A 302 -22.34 4.12 20.08
C THR A 302 -22.29 2.73 20.68
N SER A 303 -22.58 2.60 21.97
CA SER A 303 -22.61 1.32 22.67
C SER A 303 -23.67 0.36 22.11
N GLU A 304 -24.87 0.86 21.78
CA GLU A 304 -25.95 0.10 21.15
C GLU A 304 -25.56 -0.34 19.73
N ILE A 305 -25.04 0.58 18.92
CA ILE A 305 -24.59 0.32 17.55
C ILE A 305 -23.48 -0.75 17.51
N LEU A 306 -22.48 -0.61 18.37
CA LEU A 306 -21.37 -1.57 18.43
C LEU A 306 -21.85 -2.94 18.92
N ARG A 307 -22.79 -2.98 19.89
CA ARG A 307 -23.39 -4.23 20.36
C ARG A 307 -24.10 -4.96 19.23
N GLU A 308 -24.92 -4.25 18.46
CA GLU A 308 -25.62 -4.83 17.30
C GLU A 308 -24.65 -5.39 16.26
N ASN A 309 -23.60 -4.64 15.93
CA ASN A 309 -22.60 -5.07 14.96
C ASN A 309 -21.83 -6.32 15.43
N LEU A 310 -21.43 -6.37 16.70
CA LEU A 310 -20.75 -7.54 17.27
C LEU A 310 -21.65 -8.79 17.30
N LEU A 311 -22.95 -8.62 17.56
CA LEU A 311 -23.94 -9.72 17.48
C LEU A 311 -24.09 -10.23 16.04
N LYS A 312 -24.16 -9.34 15.03
CA LYS A 312 -24.19 -9.70 13.60
C LYS A 312 -22.93 -10.46 13.17
N GLN A 313 -21.78 -10.13 13.75
CA GLN A 313 -20.50 -10.83 13.54
C GLN A 313 -20.42 -12.19 14.27
N GLY A 314 -21.48 -12.59 14.99
CA GLY A 314 -21.55 -13.87 15.70
C GLY A 314 -20.88 -13.91 17.07
N LYS A 315 -20.53 -12.76 17.66
CA LYS A 315 -20.03 -12.70 19.04
C LYS A 315 -21.13 -13.01 20.03
N LYS A 316 -20.81 -13.76 21.08
CA LYS A 316 -21.79 -14.12 22.12
C LYS A 316 -22.14 -12.90 22.98
N PRO A 317 -23.40 -12.73 23.40
CA PRO A 317 -23.82 -11.63 24.27
C PRO A 317 -22.97 -11.50 25.54
N GLU A 318 -22.65 -12.63 26.18
CA GLU A 318 -21.85 -12.73 27.40
C GLU A 318 -20.42 -12.15 27.24
N ASP A 319 -19.85 -12.24 26.04
CA ASP A 319 -18.52 -11.68 25.75
C ASP A 319 -18.62 -10.20 25.40
N ILE A 320 -19.71 -9.76 24.81
CA ILE A 320 -19.99 -8.35 24.53
C ILE A 320 -20.24 -7.58 25.83
N ASP A 321 -20.97 -8.17 26.79
CA ASP A 321 -21.28 -7.56 28.09
C ASP A 321 -20.02 -7.29 28.95
N LYS A 322 -18.89 -7.94 28.64
CA LYS A 322 -17.58 -7.70 29.27
C LYS A 322 -16.84 -6.49 28.67
N LEU A 323 -17.29 -5.98 27.51
CA LEU A 323 -16.68 -4.84 26.86
C LEU A 323 -17.20 -3.54 27.47
N ASP A 324 -16.30 -2.61 27.79
CA ASP A 324 -16.67 -1.27 28.30
C ASP A 324 -17.08 -0.36 27.11
N LEU A 325 -18.22 -0.68 26.48
CA LEU A 325 -18.77 0.10 25.38
C LEU A 325 -19.36 1.40 25.92
N LYS A 326 -18.99 2.53 25.32
CA LYS A 326 -19.42 3.87 25.74
C LYS A 326 -20.05 4.62 24.57
N ASP A 327 -20.96 5.52 24.92
CA ASP A 327 -21.56 6.45 23.98
C ASP A 327 -20.66 7.66 23.77
N ASP A 328 -20.80 8.32 22.62
CA ASP A 328 -20.01 9.46 22.23
C ASP A 328 -20.83 10.75 22.15
N VAL A 329 -20.26 11.87 22.57
CA VAL A 329 -20.88 13.18 22.41
C VAL A 329 -20.72 13.66 20.97
N LEU A 330 -21.82 14.01 20.32
CA LEU A 330 -21.83 14.65 19.00
C LEU A 330 -21.88 16.17 19.08
N ARG A 331 -22.73 16.73 19.98
CA ARG A 331 -22.85 18.16 20.23
C ARG A 331 -22.80 18.43 21.72
N ARG A 332 -21.90 19.32 22.12
CA ARG A 332 -21.72 19.72 23.53
C ARG A 332 -22.88 20.60 24.01
N ALA A 333 -23.02 20.77 25.32
CA ALA A 333 -24.03 21.63 25.93
C ALA A 333 -23.94 23.11 25.51
N ASN A 334 -22.75 23.57 25.11
CA ASN A 334 -22.53 24.91 24.57
C ASN A 334 -22.89 25.04 23.06
N GLY A 335 -23.46 24.01 22.45
CA GLY A 335 -23.93 24.00 21.05
C GLY A 335 -22.88 23.62 20.01
N PHE A 336 -21.61 23.50 20.38
CA PHE A 336 -20.53 23.14 19.42
C PHE A 336 -20.48 21.63 19.14
N TYR A 337 -20.27 21.27 17.88
CA TYR A 337 -20.04 19.88 17.46
C TYR A 337 -18.65 19.40 17.90
N THR A 338 -18.55 18.10 18.14
CA THR A 338 -17.28 17.44 18.49
C THR A 338 -16.50 17.05 17.25
N TYR A 339 -15.22 16.71 17.40
CA TYR A 339 -14.42 16.14 16.31
C TYR A 339 -15.07 14.88 15.74
N PHE A 340 -15.69 14.05 16.58
CA PHE A 340 -16.35 12.83 16.13
C PHE A 340 -17.54 13.13 15.21
N ALA A 341 -18.29 14.18 15.48
CA ALA A 341 -19.37 14.62 14.59
C ALA A 341 -18.84 15.10 13.23
N ALA A 342 -17.71 15.81 13.22
CA ALA A 342 -17.03 16.24 11.98
C ALA A 342 -16.49 15.03 11.20
N ASP A 343 -15.87 14.05 11.87
CA ASP A 343 -15.39 12.81 11.24
C ASP A 343 -16.54 12.00 10.61
N ILE A 344 -17.65 11.89 11.30
CA ILE A 344 -18.86 11.24 10.76
C ILE A 344 -19.35 11.96 9.51
N ALA A 345 -19.44 13.28 9.54
CA ALA A 345 -19.87 14.08 8.40
C ALA A 345 -18.90 13.94 7.22
N TYR A 346 -17.61 13.96 7.48
CA TYR A 346 -16.59 13.79 6.46
C TYR A 346 -16.68 12.42 5.76
N HIS A 347 -16.79 11.33 6.53
CA HIS A 347 -16.90 9.99 5.95
C HIS A 347 -18.24 9.79 5.23
N ARG A 348 -19.32 10.34 5.76
CA ARG A 348 -20.61 10.39 5.05
C ARG A 348 -20.48 11.14 3.72
N ASN A 349 -19.76 12.27 3.68
CA ASN A 349 -19.52 13.03 2.46
C ASN A 349 -18.81 12.20 1.38
N LYS A 350 -17.80 11.40 1.77
CA LYS A 350 -17.09 10.49 0.88
C LYS A 350 -18.04 9.52 0.19
N PHE A 351 -18.95 8.90 0.93
CA PHE A 351 -19.87 7.89 0.42
C PHE A 351 -21.11 8.46 -0.29
N GLU A 352 -21.83 9.41 0.33
CA GLU A 352 -23.09 9.93 -0.20
C GLU A 352 -22.90 11.00 -1.28
N LYS A 353 -22.04 11.99 -1.03
CA LYS A 353 -21.91 13.16 -1.91
C LYS A 353 -20.93 12.93 -3.03
N ARG A 354 -19.80 12.27 -2.72
CA ARG A 354 -18.70 12.05 -3.68
C ARG A 354 -18.76 10.67 -4.34
N GLY A 355 -19.54 9.75 -3.80
CA GLY A 355 -19.89 8.46 -4.43
C GLY A 355 -18.75 7.46 -4.50
N PHE A 356 -17.83 7.45 -3.53
CA PHE A 356 -16.83 6.40 -3.45
C PHE A 356 -17.47 5.08 -3.02
N ASP A 357 -17.12 4.00 -3.72
CA ASP A 357 -17.58 2.66 -3.37
C ASP A 357 -16.88 2.16 -2.12
N LYS A 358 -15.60 2.52 -1.96
CA LYS A 358 -14.75 2.12 -0.84
C LYS A 358 -13.81 3.25 -0.42
N VAL A 359 -13.52 3.31 0.87
CA VAL A 359 -12.59 4.27 1.47
C VAL A 359 -11.59 3.51 2.32
N ILE A 360 -10.32 3.84 2.19
CA ILE A 360 -9.21 3.34 3.02
C ILE A 360 -8.54 4.54 3.68
N ASN A 361 -8.48 4.55 5.01
CA ASN A 361 -7.72 5.54 5.75
C ASN A 361 -6.43 4.91 6.30
N VAL A 362 -5.30 5.59 6.17
CA VAL A 362 -4.02 5.17 6.76
C VAL A 362 -3.79 5.99 8.03
N TRP A 363 -3.93 5.35 9.19
CA TRP A 363 -3.85 5.99 10.50
C TRP A 363 -2.69 5.45 11.36
N GLY A 364 -2.25 6.24 12.34
CA GLY A 364 -1.37 5.76 13.39
C GLY A 364 -2.06 4.73 14.29
N ALA A 365 -1.30 3.81 14.85
CA ALA A 365 -1.82 2.74 15.71
C ALA A 365 -2.51 3.24 16.99
N ASP A 366 -2.24 4.47 17.41
CA ASP A 366 -2.90 5.16 18.53
C ASP A 366 -4.41 5.43 18.28
N HIS A 367 -4.86 5.43 17.04
CA HIS A 367 -6.26 5.60 16.65
C HIS A 367 -7.09 4.30 16.66
N HIS A 368 -6.54 3.15 17.07
CA HIS A 368 -7.22 1.85 17.06
C HIS A 368 -8.62 1.89 17.71
N GLY A 369 -8.78 2.57 18.86
CA GLY A 369 -10.06 2.68 19.56
C GLY A 369 -11.14 3.48 18.82
N HIS A 370 -10.75 4.26 17.79
CA HIS A 370 -11.68 5.09 17.01
C HIS A 370 -12.32 4.32 15.84
N VAL A 371 -11.64 3.29 15.35
CA VAL A 371 -12.04 2.54 14.14
C VAL A 371 -13.46 1.97 14.24
N ALA A 372 -13.73 1.20 15.28
CA ALA A 372 -15.04 0.55 15.45
C ALA A 372 -16.18 1.57 15.57
N ARG A 373 -15.95 2.67 16.29
CA ARG A 373 -16.92 3.74 16.50
C ARG A 373 -17.29 4.44 15.19
N LEU A 374 -16.30 4.74 14.36
CA LEU A 374 -16.52 5.41 13.08
C LEU A 374 -17.23 4.48 12.08
N LYS A 375 -16.81 3.21 11.97
CA LYS A 375 -17.51 2.20 11.16
C LYS A 375 -18.98 2.06 11.62
N GLY A 376 -19.21 1.94 12.94
CA GLY A 376 -20.55 1.86 13.51
C GLY A 376 -21.41 3.07 13.20
N ALA A 377 -20.85 4.29 13.23
CA ALA A 377 -21.58 5.50 12.86
C ALA A 377 -21.97 5.49 11.36
N MET A 378 -21.10 4.96 10.47
CA MET A 378 -21.46 4.78 9.06
C MET A 378 -22.57 3.74 8.89
N ASP A 379 -22.55 2.63 9.66
CA ASP A 379 -23.63 1.64 9.65
C ASP A 379 -24.95 2.25 10.13
N ALA A 380 -24.93 3.05 11.20
CA ALA A 380 -26.09 3.77 11.71
C ALA A 380 -26.67 4.74 10.65
N LEU A 381 -25.83 5.32 9.80
CA LEU A 381 -26.26 6.12 8.65
C LEU A 381 -26.74 5.28 7.45
N GLY A 382 -26.60 3.94 7.50
CA GLY A 382 -26.96 3.03 6.41
C GLY A 382 -25.95 3.00 5.26
N LEU A 383 -24.68 3.33 5.54
CA LEU A 383 -23.61 3.44 4.56
C LEU A 383 -22.69 2.22 4.50
N ASP A 384 -23.03 1.15 5.22
CA ASP A 384 -22.27 -0.11 5.26
C ASP A 384 -20.78 0.12 5.61
N GLY A 385 -20.55 0.76 6.75
CA GLY A 385 -19.22 1.11 7.23
C GLY A 385 -18.31 -0.11 7.43
N GLU A 386 -18.89 -1.26 7.79
CA GLU A 386 -18.13 -2.50 7.99
C GLU A 386 -17.42 -2.97 6.72
N HIS A 387 -18.04 -2.86 5.55
CA HIS A 387 -17.48 -3.36 4.29
C HIS A 387 -16.90 -2.28 3.39
N ARG A 388 -17.33 -1.02 3.54
CA ARG A 388 -16.93 0.09 2.68
C ARG A 388 -15.83 0.97 3.27
N LEU A 389 -15.62 0.97 4.59
CA LEU A 389 -14.56 1.72 5.26
C LEU A 389 -13.52 0.78 5.84
N ASP A 390 -12.32 0.84 5.31
CA ASP A 390 -11.16 0.12 5.86
C ASP A 390 -10.15 1.09 6.47
N ILE A 391 -9.51 0.65 7.54
CA ILE A 391 -8.48 1.42 8.23
C ILE A 391 -7.19 0.59 8.27
N VAL A 392 -6.15 1.12 7.65
CA VAL A 392 -4.79 0.55 7.73
C VAL A 392 -4.05 1.24 8.87
N LEU A 393 -3.73 0.49 9.91
CA LEU A 393 -3.02 1.01 11.08
C LEU A 393 -1.51 0.84 10.89
N MET A 394 -0.80 1.96 10.85
CA MET A 394 0.67 1.94 10.76
C MET A 394 1.32 2.02 12.13
N GLN A 395 2.40 1.28 12.30
CA GLN A 395 3.21 1.27 13.52
C GLN A 395 4.22 2.43 13.54
N LEU A 396 4.75 2.72 14.73
CA LEU A 396 5.71 3.80 14.95
C LEU A 396 7.04 3.56 14.21
N VAL A 397 7.75 4.65 13.92
CA VAL A 397 9.11 4.66 13.38
C VAL A 397 10.09 5.04 14.48
N LYS A 398 11.17 4.28 14.59
CA LYS A 398 12.32 4.58 15.44
C LYS A 398 13.52 4.83 14.54
N LEU A 399 14.04 6.06 14.55
CA LEU A 399 15.27 6.36 13.84
C LEU A 399 16.47 5.91 14.65
N THR A 400 17.43 5.31 13.97
CA THR A 400 18.72 4.95 14.56
C THR A 400 19.88 5.46 13.70
N ARG A 401 21.03 5.61 14.31
CA ARG A 401 22.29 5.95 13.66
C ARG A 401 23.42 5.24 14.41
N GLY A 402 24.12 4.33 13.74
CA GLY A 402 25.15 3.53 14.38
C GLY A 402 24.63 2.72 15.58
N GLY A 403 23.36 2.29 15.55
CA GLY A 403 22.70 1.56 16.63
C GLY A 403 22.11 2.42 17.76
N GLU A 404 22.36 3.74 17.76
CA GLU A 404 21.79 4.67 18.75
C GLU A 404 20.50 5.34 18.26
N VAL A 405 19.52 5.52 19.16
CA VAL A 405 18.24 6.16 18.83
C VAL A 405 18.42 7.66 18.61
N VAL A 406 18.00 8.14 17.44
CA VAL A 406 18.02 9.55 17.10
C VAL A 406 16.64 10.15 17.32
N ARG A 407 16.53 11.12 18.23
CA ARG A 407 15.28 11.83 18.57
C ARG A 407 15.23 13.24 18.04
N MET A 408 16.38 13.82 17.74
CA MET A 408 16.52 15.22 17.34
C MET A 408 17.40 15.35 16.09
N SER A 409 17.06 16.30 15.23
CA SER A 409 17.88 16.69 14.08
C SER A 409 19.23 17.25 14.56
N LYS A 410 20.35 16.81 13.97
CA LYS A 410 21.68 17.36 14.25
C LYS A 410 21.77 18.83 13.88
N ARG A 411 21.03 19.26 12.84
CA ARG A 411 21.04 20.63 12.32
C ARG A 411 20.25 21.60 13.21
N THR A 412 19.07 21.19 13.66
CA THR A 412 18.12 22.07 14.33
C THR A 412 18.03 21.86 15.84
N GLY A 413 18.53 20.73 16.37
CA GLY A 413 18.38 20.35 17.79
C GLY A 413 16.94 20.05 18.23
N LYS A 414 16.02 19.90 17.28
CA LYS A 414 14.58 19.67 17.47
C LYS A 414 14.16 18.29 16.99
N ALA A 415 12.90 17.93 17.24
CA ALA A 415 12.30 16.72 16.65
C ALA A 415 12.48 16.75 15.12
N ILE A 416 12.83 15.59 14.56
CA ILE A 416 13.13 15.47 13.13
C ILE A 416 11.85 15.64 12.33
N SER A 417 11.80 16.67 11.50
CA SER A 417 10.73 16.87 10.52
C SER A 417 10.95 16.03 9.26
N LEU A 418 9.91 15.92 8.41
CA LEU A 418 10.05 15.33 7.08
C LEU A 418 11.12 16.06 6.26
N SER A 419 11.12 17.39 6.27
CA SER A 419 12.12 18.20 5.55
C SER A 419 13.54 17.91 6.03
N ASP A 420 13.78 17.83 7.38
CA ASP A 420 15.09 17.48 7.93
C ASP A 420 15.55 16.10 7.47
N LEU A 421 14.64 15.12 7.43
CA LEU A 421 14.94 13.77 6.95
C LEU A 421 15.38 13.80 5.48
N LEU A 422 14.61 14.47 4.62
CA LEU A 422 14.90 14.55 3.18
C LEU A 422 16.14 15.39 2.85
N ASP A 423 16.59 16.24 3.75
CA ASP A 423 17.88 16.94 3.65
C ASP A 423 19.05 16.00 4.00
N GLU A 424 18.81 14.96 4.79
CA GLU A 424 19.84 14.07 5.29
C GLU A 424 20.01 12.80 4.46
N ILE A 425 18.92 12.25 3.91
CA ILE A 425 18.93 10.98 3.16
C ILE A 425 18.23 11.12 1.80
N PRO A 426 18.61 10.29 0.79
CA PRO A 426 17.90 10.24 -0.48
C PRO A 426 16.41 9.88 -0.31
N VAL A 427 15.54 10.52 -1.09
CA VAL A 427 14.10 10.24 -1.13
C VAL A 427 13.83 8.76 -1.38
N ASP A 428 14.53 8.14 -2.34
CA ASP A 428 14.38 6.73 -2.69
C ASP A 428 14.66 5.80 -1.50
N ALA A 429 15.69 6.11 -0.71
CA ALA A 429 16.00 5.34 0.49
C ALA A 429 14.89 5.49 1.54
N ALA A 430 14.41 6.72 1.81
CA ALA A 430 13.30 6.94 2.73
C ALA A 430 12.05 6.15 2.31
N ARG A 431 11.66 6.24 1.04
CA ARG A 431 10.48 5.55 0.50
C ARG A 431 10.63 4.03 0.60
N TYR A 432 11.76 3.50 0.19
CA TYR A 432 12.01 2.05 0.21
C TYR A 432 11.95 1.45 1.62
N PHE A 433 12.63 2.08 2.58
CA PHE A 433 12.68 1.58 3.95
C PHE A 433 11.34 1.71 4.67
N PHE A 434 10.62 2.82 4.51
CA PHE A 434 9.32 2.99 5.16
C PHE A 434 8.25 2.05 4.63
N ASN A 435 8.34 1.66 3.35
CA ASN A 435 7.41 0.70 2.76
C ASN A 435 7.74 -0.76 3.10
N SER A 436 8.94 -1.07 3.61
CA SER A 436 9.44 -2.45 3.73
C SER A 436 8.73 -3.31 4.79
N ARG A 437 8.13 -2.72 5.83
CA ARG A 437 7.51 -3.44 6.97
C ARG A 437 6.32 -2.65 7.55
N PRO A 438 5.16 -2.58 6.89
CA PRO A 438 4.06 -1.73 7.34
C PRO A 438 3.48 -2.14 8.70
N GLU A 439 3.40 -3.43 8.99
CA GLU A 439 2.73 -3.97 10.18
C GLU A 439 3.58 -3.96 11.47
N SER A 440 4.87 -3.64 11.39
CA SER A 440 5.77 -3.68 12.54
C SER A 440 6.44 -2.32 12.79
N PRO A 441 6.83 -2.01 14.03
CA PRO A 441 7.72 -0.88 14.28
C PRO A 441 8.97 -1.00 13.41
N VAL A 442 9.33 0.07 12.72
CA VAL A 442 10.54 0.12 11.89
C VAL A 442 11.65 0.78 12.66
N GLU A 443 12.77 0.08 12.82
CA GLU A 443 14.05 0.71 13.12
C GLU A 443 14.68 1.13 11.79
N PHE A 444 14.72 2.43 11.55
CA PHE A 444 15.26 3.02 10.34
C PHE A 444 16.66 3.53 10.63
N ASP A 445 17.67 2.84 10.07
CA ASP A 445 19.06 3.24 10.23
C ASP A 445 19.46 4.24 9.13
N LEU A 446 19.75 5.48 9.54
CA LEU A 446 20.16 6.57 8.67
C LEU A 446 21.51 6.30 7.98
N GLU A 447 22.43 5.59 8.63
CA GLU A 447 23.72 5.25 8.03
C GLU A 447 23.55 4.19 6.94
N LEU A 448 22.71 3.18 7.19
CA LEU A 448 22.39 2.16 6.18
C LEU A 448 21.72 2.79 4.95
N ALA A 449 20.83 3.77 5.17
CA ALA A 449 20.15 4.48 4.09
C ALA A 449 21.10 5.29 3.17
N LEU A 450 22.26 5.68 3.67
CA LEU A 450 23.30 6.43 2.92
C LEU A 450 24.33 5.52 2.25
N ARG A 451 24.38 4.23 2.58
CA ARG A 451 25.38 3.32 2.03
C ARG A 451 25.18 3.07 0.55
N GLN A 452 26.29 3.05 -0.19
CA GLN A 452 26.34 2.76 -1.63
C GLN A 452 26.95 1.36 -1.87
N ASP A 453 26.39 0.36 -1.22
CA ASP A 453 26.81 -1.05 -1.33
C ASP A 453 25.60 -2.00 -1.19
N SER A 454 25.86 -3.30 -1.30
CA SER A 454 24.85 -4.36 -1.29
C SER A 454 24.11 -4.54 0.05
N GLU A 455 24.56 -3.91 1.13
CA GLU A 455 23.83 -3.94 2.40
C GLU A 455 22.63 -2.98 2.41
N ASN A 456 22.68 -1.91 1.59
CA ASN A 456 21.56 -1.03 1.38
C ASN A 456 20.61 -1.65 0.32
N PRO A 457 19.41 -2.12 0.70
CA PRO A 457 18.53 -2.84 -0.23
C PRO A 457 18.03 -2.00 -1.40
N VAL A 458 17.83 -0.68 -1.23
CA VAL A 458 17.44 0.17 -2.35
C VAL A 458 18.58 0.33 -3.34
N TYR A 459 19.80 0.56 -2.85
CA TYR A 459 20.99 0.63 -3.71
C TYR A 459 21.19 -0.69 -4.47
N TYR A 460 21.03 -1.82 -3.78
CA TYR A 460 21.17 -3.16 -4.39
C TYR A 460 20.21 -3.37 -5.57
N VAL A 461 18.96 -2.97 -5.44
CA VAL A 461 17.95 -3.08 -6.52
C VAL A 461 18.24 -2.08 -7.64
N GLN A 462 18.53 -0.83 -7.33
CA GLN A 462 18.85 0.20 -8.30
C GLN A 462 20.12 -0.14 -9.09
N TYR A 463 21.12 -0.71 -8.41
CA TYR A 463 22.34 -1.18 -9.05
C TYR A 463 22.08 -2.32 -10.05
N ALA A 464 21.14 -3.24 -9.76
CA ALA A 464 20.75 -4.26 -10.74
C ALA A 464 20.21 -3.61 -12.03
N HIS A 465 19.32 -2.61 -11.90
CA HIS A 465 18.78 -1.86 -13.04
C HIS A 465 19.89 -1.14 -13.84
N ALA A 466 20.74 -0.35 -13.17
CA ALA A 466 21.82 0.41 -13.80
C ALA A 466 22.85 -0.49 -14.48
N ARG A 467 23.14 -1.66 -13.87
CA ARG A 467 24.04 -2.67 -14.46
C ARG A 467 23.48 -3.24 -15.76
N ILE A 468 22.17 -3.48 -15.84
CA ILE A 468 21.55 -3.94 -17.09
C ILE A 468 21.59 -2.82 -18.14
N CYS A 469 21.29 -1.58 -17.79
CA CYS A 469 21.39 -0.44 -18.70
C CYS A 469 22.81 -0.32 -19.29
N THR A 470 23.84 -0.45 -18.44
CA THR A 470 25.25 -0.43 -18.87
C THR A 470 25.58 -1.60 -19.81
N LEU A 471 25.10 -2.81 -19.50
CA LEU A 471 25.27 -3.99 -20.34
C LEU A 471 24.65 -3.81 -21.72
N VAL A 472 23.38 -3.37 -21.76
CA VAL A 472 22.64 -3.12 -23.01
C VAL A 472 23.35 -2.07 -23.87
N ALA A 473 23.77 -0.95 -23.26
CA ALA A 473 24.49 0.10 -23.97
C ALA A 473 25.84 -0.37 -24.52
N ALA A 474 26.59 -1.18 -23.75
CA ALA A 474 27.89 -1.72 -24.19
C ALA A 474 27.74 -2.70 -25.36
N LEU A 475 26.76 -3.59 -25.32
CA LEU A 475 26.47 -4.55 -26.39
C LEU A 475 25.94 -3.85 -27.64
N ALA A 476 25.10 -2.82 -27.50
CA ALA A 476 24.62 -2.01 -28.61
C ALA A 476 25.77 -1.30 -29.34
N ALA A 477 26.80 -0.81 -28.61
CA ALA A 477 28.00 -0.22 -29.19
C ALA A 477 28.87 -1.24 -29.96
N GLU A 478 28.72 -2.54 -29.66
CA GLU A 478 29.36 -3.65 -30.37
C GLU A 478 28.51 -4.21 -31.52
N GLY A 479 27.33 -3.62 -31.78
CA GLY A 479 26.40 -4.02 -32.85
C GLY A 479 25.32 -5.02 -32.45
N HIS A 480 25.22 -5.34 -31.16
CA HIS A 480 24.20 -6.23 -30.61
C HIS A 480 23.06 -5.43 -29.96
N ALA A 481 22.02 -5.09 -30.74
CA ALA A 481 20.79 -4.50 -30.19
C ALA A 481 19.96 -5.55 -29.44
N VAL A 482 19.12 -5.10 -28.49
CA VAL A 482 18.14 -5.99 -27.85
C VAL A 482 17.16 -6.48 -28.90
N PRO A 483 17.04 -7.81 -29.14
CA PRO A 483 16.14 -8.35 -30.14
C PRO A 483 14.68 -8.27 -29.68
N SER A 484 13.75 -8.34 -30.66
CA SER A 484 12.33 -8.53 -30.34
C SER A 484 12.12 -9.89 -29.67
N ALA A 485 11.32 -9.93 -28.61
CA ALA A 485 11.03 -11.18 -27.90
C ALA A 485 10.31 -12.23 -28.79
N ASP A 486 9.66 -11.81 -29.86
CA ASP A 486 8.99 -12.72 -30.81
C ASP A 486 9.96 -13.42 -31.76
N GLU A 487 11.16 -12.87 -31.94
CA GLU A 487 12.21 -13.39 -32.83
C GLU A 487 13.21 -14.30 -32.10
N VAL A 488 13.13 -14.38 -30.75
CA VAL A 488 14.09 -15.09 -29.92
C VAL A 488 13.64 -16.51 -29.62
N ASP A 489 14.58 -17.46 -29.76
CA ASP A 489 14.41 -18.85 -29.28
C ASP A 489 14.77 -18.95 -27.80
N PHE A 490 13.76 -18.87 -26.94
CA PHE A 490 13.93 -18.98 -25.48
C PHE A 490 14.15 -20.41 -24.98
N ALA A 491 14.07 -21.46 -25.81
CA ALA A 491 14.48 -22.81 -25.42
C ALA A 491 16.00 -22.88 -25.09
N LEU A 492 16.76 -21.91 -25.56
CA LEU A 492 18.19 -21.73 -25.24
C LEU A 492 18.44 -21.31 -23.78
N LEU A 493 17.42 -20.81 -23.06
CA LEU A 493 17.49 -20.47 -21.63
C LEU A 493 17.30 -21.75 -20.79
N SER A 494 18.31 -22.58 -20.71
CA SER A 494 18.25 -23.94 -20.16
C SER A 494 18.83 -24.10 -18.76
N THR A 495 19.60 -23.11 -18.27
CA THR A 495 20.22 -23.15 -16.95
C THR A 495 19.18 -22.88 -15.84
N GLU A 496 19.43 -23.41 -14.64
CA GLU A 496 18.61 -23.16 -13.47
C GLU A 496 18.47 -21.66 -13.16
N ALA A 497 19.58 -20.91 -13.27
CA ALA A 497 19.59 -19.46 -13.00
C ALA A 497 18.69 -18.68 -13.97
N GLU A 498 18.68 -19.05 -15.26
CA GLU A 498 17.80 -18.45 -16.28
C GLU A 498 16.34 -18.77 -15.98
N ARG A 499 16.02 -20.02 -15.70
CA ARG A 499 14.65 -20.49 -15.44
C ARG A 499 14.08 -19.88 -14.16
N GLU A 500 14.86 -19.84 -13.08
CA GLU A 500 14.45 -19.22 -11.81
C GLU A 500 14.23 -17.70 -11.96
N LEU A 501 15.02 -17.03 -12.80
CA LEU A 501 14.81 -15.61 -13.11
C LEU A 501 13.49 -15.39 -13.85
N VAL A 502 13.15 -16.23 -14.83
CA VAL A 502 11.86 -16.14 -15.54
C VAL A 502 10.68 -16.46 -14.62
N LYS A 503 10.80 -17.45 -13.73
CA LYS A 503 9.77 -17.72 -12.70
C LYS A 503 9.51 -16.50 -11.81
N GLN A 504 10.56 -15.77 -11.44
CA GLN A 504 10.41 -14.54 -10.66
C GLN A 504 9.71 -13.44 -11.47
N LEU A 505 10.02 -13.28 -12.76
CA LEU A 505 9.28 -12.36 -13.62
C LEU A 505 7.78 -12.67 -13.62
N ALA A 506 7.40 -13.95 -13.76
CA ALA A 506 6.02 -14.39 -13.80
C ALA A 506 5.24 -14.13 -12.50
N ALA A 507 5.91 -13.88 -11.38
CA ALA A 507 5.28 -13.70 -10.07
C ALA A 507 4.68 -12.29 -9.86
N LEU A 508 5.11 -11.24 -10.58
CA LEU A 508 4.68 -9.86 -10.34
C LEU A 508 3.16 -9.67 -10.34
N PRO A 509 2.38 -10.20 -11.31
CA PRO A 509 0.94 -10.02 -11.31
C PRO A 509 0.25 -10.60 -10.06
N GLU A 510 0.76 -11.71 -9.55
CA GLU A 510 0.24 -12.32 -8.33
C GLU A 510 0.61 -11.52 -7.08
N GLU A 511 1.84 -10.99 -7.01
CA GLU A 511 2.27 -10.14 -5.89
C GLU A 511 1.47 -8.83 -5.84
N ILE A 512 1.18 -8.20 -6.99
CA ILE A 512 0.30 -7.02 -7.04
C ILE A 512 -1.12 -7.38 -6.57
N ARG A 513 -1.67 -8.50 -7.03
CA ARG A 513 -2.99 -8.99 -6.61
C ARG A 513 -3.06 -9.21 -5.09
N LEU A 514 -2.05 -9.85 -4.53
CA LEU A 514 -1.97 -10.11 -3.09
C LEU A 514 -1.73 -8.83 -2.29
N ALA A 515 -0.86 -7.93 -2.76
CA ALA A 515 -0.62 -6.64 -2.13
C ALA A 515 -1.90 -5.78 -2.07
N ALA A 516 -2.70 -5.79 -3.13
CA ALA A 516 -3.98 -5.07 -3.18
C ALA A 516 -5.03 -5.72 -2.25
N ARG A 517 -5.12 -7.05 -2.22
CA ARG A 517 -6.05 -7.78 -1.36
C ARG A 517 -5.78 -7.56 0.13
N ASP A 518 -4.49 -7.62 0.50
CA ASP A 518 -4.05 -7.61 1.90
C ASP A 518 -3.68 -6.19 2.38
N TYR A 519 -3.76 -5.18 1.50
CA TYR A 519 -3.29 -3.80 1.74
C TYR A 519 -1.82 -3.75 2.20
N ASP A 520 -0.99 -4.64 1.65
CA ASP A 520 0.43 -4.77 1.99
C ASP A 520 1.34 -4.42 0.79
N PRO A 521 1.66 -3.14 0.57
CA PRO A 521 2.55 -2.73 -0.51
C PRO A 521 4.00 -3.21 -0.31
N SER A 522 4.40 -3.67 0.90
CA SER A 522 5.73 -4.21 1.15
C SER A 522 6.05 -5.48 0.37
N ARG A 523 5.03 -6.16 -0.15
CA ARG A 523 5.20 -7.30 -1.06
C ARG A 523 6.00 -6.92 -2.30
N ILE A 524 5.82 -5.70 -2.80
CA ILE A 524 6.56 -5.21 -3.97
C ILE A 524 8.05 -5.00 -3.64
N ASN A 525 8.36 -4.50 -2.44
CA ASN A 525 9.77 -4.41 -1.99
C ASN A 525 10.44 -5.78 -1.95
N LYS A 526 9.76 -6.77 -1.35
CA LYS A 526 10.26 -8.15 -1.26
C LYS A 526 10.45 -8.76 -2.64
N TYR A 527 9.46 -8.57 -3.52
CA TYR A 527 9.48 -9.06 -4.88
C TYR A 527 10.66 -8.49 -5.68
N VAL A 528 10.84 -7.18 -5.70
CA VAL A 528 11.88 -6.54 -6.51
C VAL A 528 13.29 -6.82 -5.96
N THR A 529 13.44 -6.96 -4.63
CA THR A 529 14.70 -7.39 -4.01
C THR A 529 15.08 -8.79 -4.48
N GLU A 530 14.14 -9.74 -4.46
CA GLU A 530 14.36 -11.11 -4.93
C GLU A 530 14.65 -11.15 -6.43
N LEU A 531 13.96 -10.34 -7.24
CA LEU A 531 14.21 -10.22 -8.66
C LEU A 531 15.65 -9.74 -8.94
N ALA A 532 16.11 -8.72 -8.21
CA ALA A 532 17.48 -8.23 -8.30
C ALA A 532 18.50 -9.30 -7.89
N ALA A 533 18.23 -10.06 -6.82
CA ALA A 533 19.11 -11.14 -6.36
C ALA A 533 19.22 -12.27 -7.40
N ARG A 534 18.11 -12.67 -8.01
CA ARG A 534 18.11 -13.67 -9.09
C ARG A 534 18.80 -13.16 -10.34
N PHE A 535 18.63 -11.89 -10.69
CA PHE A 535 19.37 -11.27 -11.78
C PHE A 535 20.88 -11.29 -11.53
N HIS A 536 21.34 -10.92 -10.34
CA HIS A 536 22.78 -10.97 -10.04
C HIS A 536 23.35 -12.40 -10.12
N ARG A 537 22.58 -13.40 -9.67
CA ARG A 537 22.97 -14.82 -9.82
C ARG A 537 23.07 -15.22 -11.30
N PHE A 538 22.05 -14.89 -12.10
CA PHE A 538 22.05 -15.11 -13.54
C PHE A 538 23.25 -14.44 -14.21
N TYR A 539 23.49 -13.16 -13.95
CA TYR A 539 24.58 -12.39 -14.54
C TYR A 539 25.96 -12.97 -14.22
N ASN A 540 26.15 -13.49 -13.02
CA ASN A 540 27.43 -14.06 -12.59
C ASN A 540 27.64 -15.50 -13.10
N SER A 541 26.59 -16.28 -13.34
CA SER A 541 26.68 -17.68 -13.76
C SER A 541 26.49 -17.90 -15.26
N CYS A 542 25.80 -16.99 -15.96
CA CYS A 542 25.46 -17.12 -17.36
C CYS A 542 26.16 -16.02 -18.19
N ARG A 543 27.18 -16.40 -18.91
CA ARG A 543 27.94 -15.46 -19.76
C ARG A 543 27.03 -14.91 -20.86
N ILE A 544 26.89 -13.58 -20.96
CA ILE A 544 26.11 -12.89 -22.00
C ILE A 544 27.07 -12.44 -23.10
N LYS A 545 28.00 -11.53 -22.79
CA LYS A 545 29.00 -11.04 -23.73
C LYS A 545 29.96 -12.16 -24.16
N GLY A 546 30.04 -12.40 -25.49
CA GLY A 546 30.85 -13.44 -26.07
C GLY A 546 30.30 -14.87 -25.91
N ALA A 547 29.00 -15.02 -25.67
CA ALA A 547 28.27 -16.26 -25.88
C ALA A 547 28.00 -16.49 -27.37
N GLU A 548 27.57 -17.70 -27.75
CA GLU A 548 27.08 -17.97 -29.11
C GLU A 548 25.94 -17.00 -29.47
N PRO A 549 25.85 -16.53 -30.72
CA PRO A 549 24.95 -15.42 -31.11
C PRO A 549 23.52 -15.58 -30.65
N ASN A 550 22.90 -16.73 -30.88
CA ASN A 550 21.50 -16.96 -30.48
C ASN A 550 21.31 -17.01 -28.94
N VAL A 551 22.32 -17.53 -28.22
CA VAL A 551 22.32 -17.54 -26.75
C VAL A 551 22.52 -16.12 -26.20
N LEU A 552 23.37 -15.31 -26.83
CA LEU A 552 23.56 -13.90 -26.49
C LEU A 552 22.25 -13.15 -26.65
N GLU A 553 21.54 -13.32 -27.77
CA GLU A 553 20.25 -12.69 -28.04
C GLU A 553 19.20 -13.08 -26.99
N ALA A 554 19.08 -14.36 -26.67
CA ALA A 554 18.13 -14.83 -25.65
C ALA A 554 18.43 -14.25 -24.26
N ARG A 555 19.70 -14.24 -23.84
CA ARG A 555 20.12 -13.69 -22.55
C ARG A 555 20.02 -12.17 -22.48
N LEU A 556 20.32 -11.48 -23.59
CA LEU A 556 20.19 -10.03 -23.68
C LEU A 556 18.72 -9.59 -23.60
N CYS A 557 17.83 -10.28 -24.33
CA CYS A 557 16.41 -10.06 -24.25
C CYS A 557 15.87 -10.32 -22.83
N LEU A 558 16.29 -11.41 -22.18
CA LEU A 558 15.93 -11.69 -20.79
C LEU A 558 16.42 -10.59 -19.83
N ALA A 559 17.66 -10.15 -19.97
CA ALA A 559 18.22 -9.09 -19.13
C ALA A 559 17.42 -7.77 -19.28
N ASP A 560 17.10 -7.35 -20.51
CA ASP A 560 16.29 -6.15 -20.75
C ASP A 560 14.86 -6.29 -20.21
N THR A 561 14.28 -7.49 -20.30
CA THR A 561 12.99 -7.81 -19.70
C THR A 561 13.02 -7.62 -18.17
N VAL A 562 14.09 -8.08 -17.51
CA VAL A 562 14.29 -7.87 -16.07
C VAL A 562 14.42 -6.38 -15.73
N ARG A 563 15.16 -5.61 -16.53
CA ARG A 563 15.29 -4.15 -16.38
C ARG A 563 13.92 -3.47 -16.36
N LYS A 564 13.07 -3.80 -17.32
CA LYS A 564 11.70 -3.27 -17.42
C LYS A 564 10.86 -3.60 -16.18
N VAL A 565 10.92 -4.85 -15.72
CA VAL A 565 10.14 -5.29 -14.53
C VAL A 565 10.67 -4.68 -13.24
N ILE A 566 11.98 -4.48 -13.09
CA ILE A 566 12.55 -3.73 -11.95
C ILE A 566 12.04 -2.29 -11.97
N ALA A 567 12.06 -1.61 -13.13
CA ALA A 567 11.58 -0.24 -13.26
C ALA A 567 10.10 -0.11 -12.89
N VAL A 568 9.23 -0.99 -13.42
CA VAL A 568 7.80 -1.04 -13.06
C VAL A 568 7.60 -1.27 -11.57
N SER A 569 8.36 -2.19 -10.96
CA SER A 569 8.23 -2.50 -9.53
C SER A 569 8.66 -1.33 -8.64
N LEU A 570 9.73 -0.64 -9.01
CA LEU A 570 10.20 0.56 -8.30
C LEU A 570 9.21 1.72 -8.45
N GLU A 571 8.64 1.92 -9.64
CA GLU A 571 7.59 2.93 -9.88
C GLU A 571 6.39 2.74 -8.96
N ILE A 572 5.91 1.50 -8.76
CA ILE A 572 4.77 1.19 -7.86
C ILE A 572 5.00 1.71 -6.45
N ILE A 573 6.23 1.63 -5.94
CA ILE A 573 6.58 2.09 -4.60
C ILE A 573 7.15 3.53 -4.60
N GLY A 574 7.13 4.20 -5.75
CA GLY A 574 7.59 5.57 -5.92
C GLY A 574 9.09 5.76 -5.70
N VAL A 575 9.90 4.79 -6.13
CA VAL A 575 11.37 4.78 -6.10
C VAL A 575 11.89 4.88 -7.53
N SER A 576 12.93 5.63 -7.75
CA SER A 576 13.52 5.80 -9.08
C SER A 576 14.28 4.56 -9.56
N ALA A 577 14.36 4.38 -10.88
CA ALA A 577 15.16 3.36 -11.54
C ALA A 577 16.30 4.02 -12.35
N PRO A 578 17.43 4.39 -11.73
CA PRO A 578 18.50 5.10 -12.39
C PRO A 578 19.19 4.21 -13.44
N GLU A 579 19.54 4.81 -14.57
CA GLU A 579 20.28 4.11 -15.63
C GLU A 579 21.79 4.01 -15.36
N LYS A 580 22.30 4.88 -14.49
CA LYS A 580 23.72 4.96 -14.08
C LYS A 580 23.84 5.17 -12.58
N MET A 581 24.75 4.47 -11.96
CA MET A 581 25.12 4.61 -10.55
C MET A 581 26.63 4.58 -10.38
#